data_96a6fdd64bd6d4517063aef80ebab8b7
#
_entry.id   96a6fdd64bd6d4517063aef80ebab8b7
#
_cell.length_a   1.000
_cell.length_b   1.000
_cell.length_c   1.000
_cell.angle_alpha   90.00
_cell.angle_beta   90.00
_cell.angle_gamma   90.00
#
_symmetry.space_group_name_H-M   'P 1'
#
loop_
_entity.id
_entity.type
_entity.pdbx_description
1 polymer ?
#
loop_
_entity_poly.entity_id
_entity_poly.type
_entity_poly.pdbx_seq_one_letter_code
_entity_poly.pdbx_strand_id
1 'polypeptide(L)'
;MTLESLVDALYADSDVQRMLALSTHSDALQICFPKEVNVSRFLAWLIDPTQGHGLGDQAIKSLLTRAGQSSHVENLSLNDRRFLAASNVQTLAFSSLMVMTEAELGLRNQKRYIDVLALDPAAKIYIAIENKFGHHEGEDQTKTYYEALNNLYPNYRGIHIFLDGHENDPEHDQWIPVGYTWLTEFLTQIEQLEWTAPHVKSTLAQFRKAIQEEEEIAEGDGLGKLVTTVASKHQEALDALHKILTPNAPSSRAKDLAALVNGPTGNDAKANVRLFQLYARRPQVWDRCLKERKFARFHRALNEAFDDLTTDPRRVITYFSLEAFERFLDPDLGTLFAAALLIRQEGDHFRINSYIYLNSVHVQYREPLIEIANAERARRGIRKTSQDDGYFTIRRSESLPPAKAATEAVEQMHSLVALLKDLH
;
A
#
# COMPACT_ATOMS: atom_id res chain seq x y z
N MET A 1 -15.84 23.98 20.83
CA MET A 1 -14.90 25.01 20.30
C MET A 1 -15.50 25.65 19.06
N THR A 2 -15.19 26.92 18.79
CA THR A 2 -15.59 27.54 17.52
C THR A 2 -14.72 27.02 16.38
N LEU A 3 -15.21 27.05 15.14
CA LEU A 3 -14.41 26.63 13.99
C LEU A 3 -13.12 27.46 13.87
N GLU A 4 -13.18 28.75 14.16
CA GLU A 4 -12.01 29.65 14.17
C GLU A 4 -10.93 29.16 15.15
N SER A 5 -11.31 28.78 16.39
CA SER A 5 -10.35 28.28 17.38
C SER A 5 -9.75 26.92 16.99
N LEU A 6 -10.52 26.05 16.30
CA LEU A 6 -10.01 24.77 15.77
C LEU A 6 -8.98 24.99 14.65
N VAL A 7 -9.24 25.95 13.78
CA VAL A 7 -8.33 26.32 12.69
C VAL A 7 -7.04 26.94 13.23
N ASP A 8 -7.16 27.85 14.19
CA ASP A 8 -5.99 28.48 14.79
C ASP A 8 -5.12 27.45 15.54
N ALA A 9 -5.74 26.47 16.24
CA ALA A 9 -5.04 25.37 16.88
C ALA A 9 -4.30 24.49 15.84
N LEU A 10 -4.94 24.21 14.70
CA LEU A 10 -4.32 23.44 13.60
C LEU A 10 -3.10 24.16 13.03
N TYR A 11 -3.19 25.48 12.80
CA TYR A 11 -2.06 26.28 12.27
C TYR A 11 -0.91 26.43 13.29
N ALA A 12 -1.20 26.43 14.59
CA ALA A 12 -0.22 26.57 15.66
C ALA A 12 0.48 25.26 16.05
N ASP A 13 -0.04 24.11 15.63
CA ASP A 13 0.49 22.81 16.03
C ASP A 13 1.84 22.51 15.37
N SER A 14 2.83 22.19 16.20
CA SER A 14 4.20 21.85 15.74
C SER A 14 4.26 20.58 14.89
N ASP A 15 3.38 19.59 15.13
CA ASP A 15 3.33 18.37 14.35
C ASP A 15 2.80 18.67 12.94
N VAL A 16 1.83 19.57 12.81
CA VAL A 16 1.36 20.08 11.52
C VAL A 16 2.49 20.77 10.75
N GLN A 17 3.25 21.63 11.41
CA GLN A 17 4.36 22.32 10.76
C GLN A 17 5.47 21.35 10.32
N ARG A 18 5.79 20.35 11.14
CA ARG A 18 6.75 19.29 10.78
C ARG A 18 6.25 18.45 9.61
N MET A 19 4.99 18.03 9.65
CA MET A 19 4.34 17.28 8.58
C MET A 19 4.40 18.03 7.25
N LEU A 20 4.06 19.32 7.25
CA LEU A 20 4.13 20.17 6.06
C LEU A 20 5.56 20.35 5.55
N ALA A 21 6.53 20.49 6.45
CA ALA A 21 7.94 20.60 6.08
C ALA A 21 8.47 19.32 5.43
N LEU A 22 8.15 18.15 6.00
CA LEU A 22 8.53 16.86 5.45
C LEU A 22 7.84 16.55 4.11
N SER A 23 6.64 17.07 3.89
CA SER A 23 5.90 16.88 2.64
C SER A 23 6.29 17.86 1.52
N THR A 24 7.36 18.62 1.70
CA THR A 24 7.84 19.57 0.69
C THR A 24 8.54 18.82 -0.45
N HIS A 25 8.00 18.92 -1.66
CA HIS A 25 8.63 18.34 -2.85
C HIS A 25 9.91 19.09 -3.19
N SER A 26 11.01 18.36 -3.29
CA SER A 26 12.31 18.90 -3.69
C SER A 26 12.56 18.83 -5.19
N ASP A 27 11.79 17.97 -5.90
CA ASP A 27 12.01 17.63 -7.30
C ASP A 27 10.74 17.71 -8.13
N ALA A 28 10.88 18.08 -9.41
CA ALA A 28 9.75 18.20 -10.33
C ALA A 28 9.03 16.86 -10.55
N LEU A 29 9.75 15.75 -10.47
CA LEU A 29 9.18 14.40 -10.60
C LEU A 29 8.19 14.08 -9.48
N GLN A 30 8.48 14.49 -8.25
CA GLN A 30 7.58 14.31 -7.10
C GLN A 30 6.22 15.01 -7.26
N ILE A 31 6.15 16.06 -8.10
CA ILE A 31 4.88 16.74 -8.42
C ILE A 31 3.95 15.80 -9.22
N CYS A 32 4.53 14.94 -10.04
CA CYS A 32 3.81 14.03 -10.93
C CYS A 32 3.49 12.67 -10.24
N PHE A 33 4.22 12.32 -9.18
CA PHE A 33 4.05 11.10 -8.41
C PHE A 33 3.36 11.39 -7.05
N PRO A 34 2.68 10.39 -6.44
CA PRO A 34 2.52 9.04 -6.91
C PRO A 34 1.13 8.84 -7.55
N LYS A 35 1.12 8.49 -8.83
CA LYS A 35 -0.08 7.94 -9.48
C LYS A 35 0.31 6.61 -10.11
N GLU A 36 -0.44 5.57 -9.86
CA GLU A 36 -0.23 4.22 -10.37
C GLU A 36 0.10 4.20 -11.87
N VAL A 37 -0.63 4.96 -12.67
CA VAL A 37 -0.41 5.09 -14.11
C VAL A 37 0.96 5.69 -14.46
N ASN A 38 1.47 6.61 -13.63
CA ASN A 38 2.78 7.21 -13.87
C ASN A 38 3.91 6.25 -13.46
N VAL A 39 3.70 5.48 -12.39
CA VAL A 39 4.61 4.41 -11.99
C VAL A 39 4.67 3.34 -13.10
N SER A 40 3.54 2.90 -13.63
CA SER A 40 3.47 1.95 -14.73
C SER A 40 4.18 2.44 -16.00
N ARG A 41 4.06 3.72 -16.33
CA ARG A 41 4.78 4.35 -17.45
C ARG A 41 6.29 4.41 -17.21
N PHE A 42 6.70 4.70 -15.99
CA PHE A 42 8.12 4.69 -15.65
C PHE A 42 8.69 3.27 -15.68
N LEU A 43 7.97 2.28 -15.15
CA LEU A 43 8.35 0.87 -15.25
C LEU A 43 8.51 0.44 -16.71
N ALA A 44 7.55 0.81 -17.56
CA ALA A 44 7.63 0.50 -19.00
C ALA A 44 8.88 1.11 -19.64
N TRP A 45 9.17 2.40 -19.34
CA TRP A 45 10.40 3.04 -19.79
C TRP A 45 11.65 2.35 -19.26
N LEU A 46 11.65 1.95 -17.99
CA LEU A 46 12.81 1.33 -17.34
C LEU A 46 13.14 -0.05 -17.89
N ILE A 47 12.11 -0.88 -18.16
CA ILE A 47 12.30 -2.26 -18.68
C ILE A 47 12.46 -2.34 -20.19
N ASP A 48 12.20 -1.29 -20.94
CA ASP A 48 12.38 -1.23 -22.38
C ASP A 48 13.85 -1.02 -22.73
N PRO A 49 14.55 -2.02 -23.30
CA PRO A 49 15.98 -1.97 -23.54
C PRO A 49 16.39 -0.92 -24.60
N THR A 50 15.43 -0.40 -25.36
CA THR A 50 15.65 0.56 -26.45
C THR A 50 15.58 2.01 -26.00
N GLN A 51 15.20 2.27 -24.74
CA GLN A 51 15.04 3.61 -24.20
C GLN A 51 16.38 4.30 -23.88
N GLY A 52 16.32 5.62 -23.78
CA GLY A 52 17.50 6.48 -23.62
C GLY A 52 18.21 6.40 -22.25
N HIS A 53 17.78 5.49 -21.35
CA HIS A 53 18.45 5.30 -20.06
C HIS A 53 19.82 4.56 -20.19
N GLY A 54 20.07 3.87 -21.33
CA GLY A 54 21.34 3.18 -21.58
C GLY A 54 21.60 1.93 -20.74
N LEU A 55 20.59 1.42 -20.01
CA LEU A 55 20.73 0.22 -19.17
C LEU A 55 20.56 -1.08 -19.96
N GLY A 56 20.15 -0.99 -21.25
CA GLY A 56 19.83 -2.17 -22.05
C GLY A 56 18.74 -3.02 -21.36
N ASP A 57 18.95 -4.32 -21.31
CA ASP A 57 17.97 -5.27 -20.76
C ASP A 57 18.16 -5.59 -19.25
N GLN A 58 18.98 -4.81 -18.53
CA GLN A 58 19.28 -5.09 -17.13
C GLN A 58 18.04 -5.04 -16.23
N ALA A 59 17.14 -4.06 -16.43
CA ALA A 59 15.96 -3.91 -15.59
C ALA A 59 14.99 -5.09 -15.75
N ILE A 60 14.71 -5.52 -16.98
CA ILE A 60 13.83 -6.67 -17.22
C ILE A 60 14.45 -7.97 -16.70
N LYS A 61 15.77 -8.15 -16.83
CA LYS A 61 16.48 -9.30 -16.27
C LYS A 61 16.43 -9.30 -14.73
N SER A 62 16.60 -8.15 -14.11
CA SER A 62 16.50 -8.01 -12.67
C SER A 62 15.08 -8.36 -12.18
N LEU A 63 14.05 -7.85 -12.85
CA LEU A 63 12.65 -8.16 -12.54
C LEU A 63 12.36 -9.65 -12.65
N LEU A 64 12.74 -10.28 -13.76
CA LEU A 64 12.51 -11.71 -13.97
C LEU A 64 13.31 -12.59 -12.98
N THR A 65 14.53 -12.16 -12.63
CA THR A 65 15.33 -12.86 -11.62
C THR A 65 14.65 -12.78 -10.25
N ARG A 66 14.11 -11.62 -9.87
CA ARG A 66 13.35 -11.45 -8.63
C ARG A 66 12.07 -12.27 -8.64
N ALA A 67 11.32 -12.25 -9.74
CA ALA A 67 10.13 -13.09 -9.92
C ALA A 67 10.46 -14.58 -9.75
N GLY A 68 11.60 -15.04 -10.27
CA GLY A 68 12.08 -16.41 -10.11
C GLY A 68 12.44 -16.83 -8.68
N GLN A 69 12.57 -15.88 -7.76
CA GLN A 69 12.85 -16.11 -6.34
C GLN A 69 11.57 -16.14 -5.48
N SER A 70 10.41 -15.77 -6.04
CA SER A 70 9.14 -15.82 -5.33
C SER A 70 8.73 -17.26 -5.03
N SER A 71 8.11 -17.49 -3.86
CA SER A 71 7.51 -18.79 -3.51
C SER A 71 6.41 -19.22 -4.49
N HIS A 72 5.69 -18.28 -5.11
CA HIS A 72 4.66 -18.56 -6.10
C HIS A 72 5.18 -19.22 -7.40
N VAL A 73 6.48 -19.20 -7.63
CA VAL A 73 7.09 -19.95 -8.75
C VAL A 73 6.77 -21.43 -8.68
N GLU A 74 6.52 -21.98 -7.49
CA GLU A 74 6.12 -23.38 -7.31
C GLU A 74 4.78 -23.73 -7.99
N ASN A 75 3.90 -22.76 -8.19
CA ASN A 75 2.62 -22.92 -8.88
C ASN A 75 2.75 -22.97 -10.40
N LEU A 76 3.91 -22.57 -10.94
CA LEU A 76 4.16 -22.52 -12.36
C LEU A 76 4.57 -23.88 -12.93
N SER A 77 4.46 -24.02 -14.27
CA SER A 77 4.98 -25.18 -14.97
C SER A 77 6.50 -25.34 -14.78
N LEU A 78 7.01 -26.58 -14.83
CA LEU A 78 8.45 -26.84 -14.72
C LEU A 78 9.25 -26.08 -15.80
N ASN A 79 8.68 -25.85 -16.99
CA ASN A 79 9.32 -25.10 -18.07
C ASN A 79 9.42 -23.62 -17.74
N ASP A 80 8.43 -23.02 -17.06
CA ASP A 80 8.44 -21.62 -16.67
C ASP A 80 9.36 -21.39 -15.48
N ARG A 81 9.40 -22.33 -14.52
CA ARG A 81 10.41 -22.31 -13.44
C ARG A 81 11.83 -22.33 -13.97
N ARG A 82 12.11 -23.21 -14.96
CA ARG A 82 13.44 -23.26 -15.61
C ARG A 82 13.76 -21.97 -16.36
N PHE A 83 12.76 -21.39 -17.01
CA PHE A 83 12.91 -20.11 -17.69
C PHE A 83 13.30 -19.01 -16.71
N LEU A 84 12.62 -18.92 -15.57
CA LEU A 84 12.86 -17.90 -14.53
C LEU A 84 14.10 -18.17 -13.67
N ALA A 85 14.79 -19.30 -13.84
CA ALA A 85 16.04 -19.54 -13.15
C ALA A 85 17.05 -18.43 -13.45
N ALA A 86 17.66 -17.83 -12.41
CA ALA A 86 18.55 -16.67 -12.54
C ALA A 86 19.65 -16.87 -13.59
N SER A 87 20.30 -18.05 -13.62
CA SER A 87 21.33 -18.39 -14.61
C SER A 87 20.79 -18.34 -16.04
N ASN A 88 19.56 -18.76 -16.27
CA ASN A 88 18.93 -18.72 -17.58
C ASN A 88 18.56 -17.29 -17.98
N VAL A 89 17.88 -16.55 -17.08
CA VAL A 89 17.47 -15.16 -17.32
C VAL A 89 18.67 -14.28 -17.68
N GLN A 90 19.80 -14.43 -17.00
CA GLN A 90 21.00 -13.64 -17.26
C GLN A 90 21.63 -13.92 -18.64
N THR A 91 21.45 -15.11 -19.20
CA THR A 91 21.98 -15.48 -20.52
C THR A 91 21.07 -15.10 -21.68
N LEU A 92 19.80 -14.78 -21.44
CA LEU A 92 18.87 -14.33 -22.46
C LEU A 92 19.21 -12.91 -22.95
N ALA A 93 18.80 -12.60 -24.18
CA ALA A 93 18.86 -11.26 -24.73
C ALA A 93 17.44 -10.76 -25.01
N PHE A 94 17.09 -9.62 -24.42
CA PHE A 94 15.78 -8.99 -24.60
C PHE A 94 15.84 -7.76 -25.54
N SER A 95 16.81 -7.72 -26.46
CA SER A 95 17.01 -6.57 -27.35
C SER A 95 15.85 -6.29 -28.31
N SER A 96 14.98 -7.27 -28.55
CA SER A 96 13.77 -7.14 -29.39
C SER A 96 12.47 -6.93 -28.58
N LEU A 97 12.58 -6.71 -27.28
CA LEU A 97 11.43 -6.48 -26.41
C LEU A 97 10.71 -5.18 -26.80
N MET A 98 9.41 -5.27 -27.00
CA MET A 98 8.52 -4.13 -27.22
C MET A 98 7.67 -3.94 -25.97
N VAL A 99 7.66 -2.74 -25.41
CA VAL A 99 6.94 -2.47 -24.16
C VAL A 99 5.82 -1.47 -24.39
N MET A 100 4.64 -1.78 -23.87
CA MET A 100 3.42 -0.98 -23.98
C MET A 100 2.81 -0.77 -22.60
N THR A 101 2.21 0.40 -22.36
CA THR A 101 1.40 0.66 -21.17
C THR A 101 -0.08 0.68 -21.52
N GLU A 102 -0.93 0.37 -20.54
CA GLU A 102 -2.39 0.40 -20.69
C GLU A 102 -2.86 -0.37 -21.97
N ALA A 103 -2.28 -1.57 -22.17
CA ALA A 103 -2.60 -2.39 -23.35
C ALA A 103 -4.00 -3.01 -23.22
N GLU A 104 -4.89 -2.70 -24.17
CA GLU A 104 -6.27 -3.19 -24.19
C GLU A 104 -6.34 -4.70 -24.46
N LEU A 105 -7.04 -5.43 -23.60
CA LEU A 105 -7.14 -6.90 -23.67
C LEU A 105 -8.24 -7.42 -24.62
N GLY A 106 -8.98 -6.54 -25.27
CA GLY A 106 -9.96 -6.91 -26.31
C GLY A 106 -11.18 -7.72 -25.80
N LEU A 107 -11.55 -7.57 -24.52
CA LEU A 107 -12.67 -8.29 -23.93
C LEU A 107 -14.04 -7.75 -24.42
N ARG A 108 -14.94 -8.65 -24.79
CA ARG A 108 -16.24 -8.36 -25.45
C ARG A 108 -17.10 -7.53 -24.54
N ASN A 109 -17.29 -6.76 -23.90
CA ASN A 109 -18.22 -5.94 -23.11
C ASN A 109 -17.55 -5.11 -22.00
N GLN A 110 -16.25 -5.20 -21.83
CA GLN A 110 -15.51 -4.43 -20.84
C GLN A 110 -14.17 -4.00 -21.40
N LYS A 111 -13.88 -2.71 -21.38
CA LYS A 111 -12.53 -2.23 -21.63
C LYS A 111 -11.69 -2.53 -20.40
N ARG A 112 -10.77 -3.47 -20.55
CA ARG A 112 -9.78 -3.85 -19.54
C ARG A 112 -8.39 -3.64 -20.13
N TYR A 113 -7.51 -3.12 -19.34
CA TYR A 113 -6.16 -2.77 -19.74
C TYR A 113 -5.19 -3.40 -18.76
N ILE A 114 -4.12 -4.01 -19.29
CA ILE A 114 -2.97 -4.39 -18.48
C ILE A 114 -2.03 -3.21 -18.36
N ASP A 115 -1.51 -2.97 -17.17
CA ASP A 115 -0.70 -1.80 -16.89
C ASP A 115 0.57 -1.73 -17.73
N VAL A 116 1.33 -2.83 -17.79
CA VAL A 116 2.50 -2.95 -18.65
C VAL A 116 2.50 -4.32 -19.34
N LEU A 117 2.63 -4.31 -20.66
CA LEU A 117 2.81 -5.50 -21.49
C LEU A 117 4.13 -5.38 -22.25
N ALA A 118 5.05 -6.31 -21.98
CA ALA A 118 6.30 -6.43 -22.70
C ALA A 118 6.26 -7.69 -23.58
N LEU A 119 6.49 -7.55 -24.89
CA LEU A 119 6.38 -8.60 -25.87
C LEU A 119 7.69 -8.77 -26.64
N ASP A 120 8.24 -9.99 -26.65
CA ASP A 120 9.38 -10.37 -27.50
C ASP A 120 8.93 -11.38 -28.57
N PRO A 121 8.72 -10.95 -29.83
CA PRO A 121 8.27 -11.82 -30.90
C PRO A 121 9.34 -12.85 -31.34
N ALA A 122 10.61 -12.51 -31.16
CA ALA A 122 11.71 -13.41 -31.57
C ALA A 122 11.84 -14.60 -30.60
N ALA A 123 11.74 -14.31 -29.29
CA ALA A 123 11.76 -15.33 -28.25
C ALA A 123 10.39 -15.99 -28.00
N LYS A 124 9.31 -15.45 -28.59
CA LYS A 124 7.92 -15.84 -28.32
C LYS A 124 7.58 -15.82 -26.84
N ILE A 125 7.85 -14.69 -26.21
CA ILE A 125 7.58 -14.45 -24.79
C ILE A 125 6.75 -13.18 -24.66
N TYR A 126 5.78 -13.18 -23.75
CA TYR A 126 5.22 -11.93 -23.23
C TYR A 126 5.36 -11.90 -21.71
N ILE A 127 5.54 -10.70 -21.18
CA ILE A 127 5.60 -10.42 -19.76
C ILE A 127 4.50 -9.38 -19.48
N ALA A 128 3.54 -9.76 -18.66
CA ALA A 128 2.44 -8.90 -18.25
C ALA A 128 2.68 -8.47 -16.80
N ILE A 129 2.64 -7.17 -16.55
CA ILE A 129 2.80 -6.61 -15.21
C ILE A 129 1.51 -5.87 -14.86
N GLU A 130 0.85 -6.34 -13.83
CA GLU A 130 -0.21 -5.60 -13.14
C GLU A 130 0.40 -4.88 -11.95
N ASN A 131 0.27 -3.57 -11.95
CA ASN A 131 0.92 -2.70 -10.97
C ASN A 131 -0.11 -2.20 -9.95
N LYS A 132 0.15 -2.43 -8.67
CA LYS A 132 -0.69 -1.97 -7.57
C LYS A 132 0.08 -1.00 -6.68
N PHE A 133 -0.04 0.26 -7.03
CA PHE A 133 0.57 1.34 -6.27
C PHE A 133 -0.49 2.02 -5.40
N GLY A 134 -0.65 1.52 -4.18
CA GLY A 134 -1.64 2.01 -3.22
C GLY A 134 -3.10 1.63 -3.51
N HIS A 135 -3.35 0.67 -4.41
CA HIS A 135 -4.68 0.14 -4.73
C HIS A 135 -4.70 -1.38 -4.54
N HIS A 136 -5.89 -1.92 -4.27
CA HIS A 136 -6.08 -3.37 -4.18
C HIS A 136 -6.47 -3.95 -5.55
N GLU A 137 -6.26 -5.26 -5.70
CA GLU A 137 -6.78 -6.02 -6.82
C GLU A 137 -8.31 -5.91 -6.88
N GLY A 138 -8.86 -5.78 -8.11
CA GLY A 138 -10.30 -5.88 -8.34
C GLY A 138 -10.73 -7.34 -8.39
N GLU A 139 -12.00 -7.62 -8.07
CA GLU A 139 -12.58 -8.96 -8.11
C GLU A 139 -12.32 -9.65 -9.46
N ASP A 140 -11.80 -10.88 -9.43
CA ASP A 140 -11.43 -11.70 -10.60
C ASP A 140 -10.47 -11.00 -11.61
N GLN A 141 -9.73 -9.96 -11.23
CA GLN A 141 -8.93 -9.16 -12.15
C GLN A 141 -7.79 -9.96 -12.77
N THR A 142 -6.93 -10.55 -11.95
CA THR A 142 -5.76 -11.33 -12.41
C THR A 142 -6.18 -12.58 -13.19
N LYS A 143 -7.27 -13.23 -12.83
CA LYS A 143 -7.85 -14.35 -13.55
C LYS A 143 -8.31 -13.94 -14.96
N THR A 144 -9.10 -12.86 -15.04
CA THR A 144 -9.59 -12.34 -16.32
C THR A 144 -8.44 -11.96 -17.26
N TYR A 145 -7.39 -11.33 -16.73
CA TYR A 145 -6.22 -10.93 -17.51
C TYR A 145 -5.40 -12.12 -17.97
N TYR A 146 -5.22 -13.12 -17.12
CA TYR A 146 -4.54 -14.37 -17.47
C TYR A 146 -5.22 -15.08 -18.64
N GLU A 147 -6.54 -15.27 -18.57
CA GLU A 147 -7.31 -15.91 -19.64
C GLU A 147 -7.26 -15.10 -20.94
N ALA A 148 -7.41 -13.78 -20.87
CA ALA A 148 -7.36 -12.90 -22.04
C ALA A 148 -6.00 -12.93 -22.73
N LEU A 149 -4.91 -12.81 -21.98
CA LEU A 149 -3.55 -12.81 -22.50
C LEU A 149 -3.18 -14.16 -23.15
N ASN A 150 -3.52 -15.27 -22.52
CA ASN A 150 -3.30 -16.60 -23.12
C ASN A 150 -4.10 -16.82 -24.41
N ASN A 151 -5.31 -16.26 -24.50
CA ASN A 151 -6.09 -16.29 -25.74
C ASN A 151 -5.51 -15.38 -26.83
N LEU A 152 -4.95 -14.23 -26.47
CA LEU A 152 -4.30 -13.32 -27.43
C LEU A 152 -2.96 -13.85 -27.95
N TYR A 153 -2.21 -14.55 -27.09
CA TYR A 153 -0.85 -15.03 -27.38
C TYR A 153 -0.69 -16.55 -27.18
N PRO A 154 -1.50 -17.40 -27.84
CA PRO A 154 -1.56 -18.84 -27.53
C PRO A 154 -0.25 -19.61 -27.85
N ASN A 155 0.67 -19.02 -28.64
CA ASN A 155 1.95 -19.61 -29.01
C ASN A 155 3.15 -18.95 -28.34
N TYR A 156 2.88 -18.11 -27.32
CA TYR A 156 3.90 -17.42 -26.55
C TYR A 156 3.97 -17.99 -25.13
N ARG A 157 5.15 -17.92 -24.54
CA ARG A 157 5.29 -18.10 -23.11
C ARG A 157 4.82 -16.84 -22.40
N GLY A 158 3.85 -16.96 -21.51
CA GLY A 158 3.38 -15.86 -20.67
C GLY A 158 4.02 -15.89 -19.29
N ILE A 159 4.59 -14.77 -18.87
CA ILE A 159 5.01 -14.52 -17.49
C ILE A 159 4.15 -13.40 -16.94
N HIS A 160 3.47 -13.66 -15.84
CA HIS A 160 2.53 -12.74 -15.23
C HIS A 160 3.10 -12.27 -13.88
N ILE A 161 3.33 -10.98 -13.73
CA ILE A 161 3.91 -10.36 -12.53
C ILE A 161 2.88 -9.44 -11.90
N PHE A 162 2.61 -9.66 -10.64
CA PHE A 162 1.80 -8.80 -9.81
C PHE A 162 2.73 -7.95 -8.95
N LEU A 163 2.90 -6.68 -9.33
CA LEU A 163 3.78 -5.75 -8.63
C LEU A 163 2.98 -4.97 -7.61
N ASP A 164 3.17 -5.26 -6.33
CA ASP A 164 2.43 -4.63 -5.23
C ASP A 164 3.37 -4.15 -4.13
N GLY A 165 3.22 -2.88 -3.71
CA GLY A 165 3.99 -2.30 -2.61
C GLY A 165 3.74 -2.95 -1.25
N HIS A 166 2.61 -3.63 -1.08
CA HIS A 166 2.25 -4.33 0.16
C HIS A 166 2.50 -5.85 0.09
N GLU A 167 3.12 -6.32 -0.99
CA GLU A 167 3.41 -7.74 -1.22
C GLU A 167 2.19 -8.65 -1.03
N ASN A 168 0.98 -8.14 -1.38
CA ASN A 168 -0.22 -8.96 -1.32
C ASN A 168 -0.17 -10.05 -2.40
N ASP A 169 -0.69 -11.23 -2.05
CA ASP A 169 -0.83 -12.31 -3.01
C ASP A 169 -1.93 -12.00 -4.03
N PRO A 170 -1.68 -12.23 -5.33
CA PRO A 170 -2.70 -12.12 -6.36
C PRO A 170 -3.78 -13.21 -6.21
N GLU A 171 -5.01 -12.93 -6.64
CA GLU A 171 -6.10 -13.92 -6.58
C GLU A 171 -5.84 -15.15 -7.45
N HIS A 172 -5.07 -15.01 -8.54
CA HIS A 172 -4.80 -16.11 -9.47
C HIS A 172 -3.36 -16.63 -9.36
N ASP A 173 -3.20 -17.91 -9.04
CA ASP A 173 -1.94 -18.60 -8.71
C ASP A 173 -0.83 -18.52 -9.78
N GLN A 174 -1.16 -18.19 -11.04
CA GLN A 174 -0.19 -18.06 -12.13
C GLN A 174 0.43 -16.65 -12.20
N TRP A 175 0.01 -15.74 -11.35
CA TRP A 175 0.66 -14.45 -11.17
C TRP A 175 1.70 -14.54 -10.07
N ILE A 176 2.86 -13.95 -10.33
CA ILE A 176 4.00 -13.96 -9.41
C ILE A 176 4.03 -12.65 -8.66
N PRO A 177 3.82 -12.63 -7.35
CA PRO A 177 3.95 -11.41 -6.55
C PRO A 177 5.41 -10.96 -6.49
N VAL A 178 5.61 -9.66 -6.70
CA VAL A 178 6.90 -8.97 -6.56
C VAL A 178 6.65 -7.66 -5.83
N GLY A 179 7.43 -7.40 -4.77
CA GLY A 179 7.36 -6.14 -4.01
C GLY A 179 8.14 -5.01 -4.69
N TYR A 180 7.82 -3.77 -4.33
CA TYR A 180 8.56 -2.58 -4.79
C TYR A 180 9.99 -2.53 -4.25
N THR A 181 10.30 -3.27 -3.19
CA THR A 181 11.66 -3.45 -2.66
C THR A 181 12.65 -3.84 -3.76
N TRP A 182 12.24 -4.74 -4.67
CA TRP A 182 13.04 -5.06 -5.86
C TRP A 182 13.42 -3.80 -6.65
N LEU A 183 12.45 -2.91 -6.89
CA LEU A 183 12.66 -1.73 -7.73
C LEU A 183 13.61 -0.74 -7.05
N THR A 184 13.42 -0.48 -5.76
CA THR A 184 14.27 0.45 -4.98
C THR A 184 15.69 -0.07 -4.84
N GLU A 185 15.88 -1.38 -4.64
CA GLU A 185 17.20 -2.04 -4.63
C GLU A 185 17.88 -1.93 -6.00
N PHE A 186 17.18 -2.25 -7.09
CA PHE A 186 17.71 -2.16 -8.45
C PHE A 186 18.14 -0.72 -8.78
N LEU A 187 17.30 0.26 -8.51
CA LEU A 187 17.61 1.68 -8.76
C LEU A 187 18.84 2.13 -7.95
N THR A 188 18.95 1.71 -6.69
CA THR A 188 20.12 2.00 -5.85
C THR A 188 21.42 1.43 -6.45
N GLN A 189 21.38 0.21 -6.98
CA GLN A 189 22.52 -0.40 -7.63
C GLN A 189 22.94 0.38 -8.90
N ILE A 190 21.98 0.76 -9.73
CA ILE A 190 22.25 1.51 -10.97
C ILE A 190 22.82 2.91 -10.70
N GLU A 191 22.36 3.59 -9.65
CA GLU A 191 22.91 4.88 -9.24
C GLU A 191 24.41 4.83 -8.93
N GLN A 192 24.91 3.69 -8.44
CA GLN A 192 26.32 3.48 -8.10
C GLN A 192 27.22 3.18 -9.32
N LEU A 193 26.63 2.80 -10.47
CA LEU A 193 27.41 2.44 -11.65
C LEU A 193 28.03 3.68 -12.30
N GLU A 194 29.36 3.69 -12.50
CA GLU A 194 30.09 4.84 -13.04
C GLU A 194 29.68 5.19 -14.48
N TRP A 195 29.33 4.20 -15.28
CA TRP A 195 28.98 4.36 -16.70
C TRP A 195 27.54 4.89 -16.92
N THR A 196 26.69 4.93 -15.90
CA THR A 196 25.33 5.49 -16.04
C THR A 196 25.42 7.01 -16.20
N ALA A 197 24.77 7.55 -17.23
CA ALA A 197 24.81 8.99 -17.52
C ALA A 197 24.23 9.82 -16.35
N PRO A 198 24.82 10.98 -16.01
CA PRO A 198 24.43 11.76 -14.83
C PRO A 198 22.94 12.15 -14.79
N HIS A 199 22.34 12.50 -15.94
CA HIS A 199 20.92 12.83 -16.03
C HIS A 199 20.02 11.61 -15.77
N VAL A 200 20.44 10.43 -16.20
CA VAL A 200 19.73 9.17 -15.91
C VAL A 200 19.81 8.88 -14.42
N LYS A 201 21.02 8.95 -13.81
CA LYS A 201 21.18 8.78 -12.36
C LYS A 201 20.26 9.70 -11.57
N SER A 202 20.20 10.99 -11.95
CA SER A 202 19.33 11.96 -11.29
C SER A 202 17.85 11.58 -11.41
N THR A 203 17.39 11.15 -12.59
CA THR A 203 16.01 10.70 -12.81
C THR A 203 15.67 9.45 -11.99
N LEU A 204 16.58 8.45 -11.96
CA LEU A 204 16.38 7.22 -11.20
C LEU A 204 16.35 7.49 -9.70
N ALA A 205 17.26 8.35 -9.20
CA ALA A 205 17.29 8.75 -7.80
C ALA A 205 16.01 9.48 -7.35
N GLN A 206 15.50 10.39 -8.18
CA GLN A 206 14.24 11.07 -7.91
C GLN A 206 13.06 10.10 -7.88
N PHE A 207 13.03 9.14 -8.81
CA PHE A 207 11.98 8.13 -8.85
C PHE A 207 12.05 7.18 -7.66
N ARG A 208 13.25 6.67 -7.34
CA ARG A 208 13.46 5.84 -6.16
C ARG A 208 12.98 6.54 -4.89
N LYS A 209 13.36 7.81 -4.72
CA LYS A 209 12.91 8.60 -3.57
C LYS A 209 11.38 8.71 -3.51
N ALA A 210 10.71 8.96 -4.63
CA ALA A 210 9.26 9.06 -4.68
C ALA A 210 8.56 7.73 -4.33
N ILE A 211 9.12 6.58 -4.73
CA ILE A 211 8.64 5.25 -4.34
C ILE A 211 8.88 5.01 -2.86
N GLN A 212 10.09 5.27 -2.34
CA GLN A 212 10.42 5.07 -0.93
C GLN A 212 9.57 5.93 0.00
N GLU A 213 9.32 7.20 -0.36
CA GLU A 213 8.41 8.05 0.41
C GLU A 213 6.99 7.47 0.51
N GLU A 214 6.51 6.76 -0.52
CA GLU A 214 5.22 6.09 -0.47
C GLU A 214 5.28 4.77 0.31
N GLU A 215 6.37 4.01 0.21
CA GLU A 215 6.61 2.81 1.02
C GLU A 215 6.79 3.17 2.50
N GLU A 216 7.63 4.16 2.84
CA GLU A 216 7.84 4.63 4.22
C GLU A 216 6.55 5.11 4.88
N ILE A 217 5.62 5.64 4.08
CA ILE A 217 4.30 6.03 4.56
C ILE A 217 3.42 4.80 4.81
N ALA A 218 3.55 3.76 4.00
CA ALA A 218 2.88 2.49 4.22
C ALA A 218 3.42 1.77 5.47
N GLU A 219 4.73 1.91 5.74
CA GLU A 219 5.41 1.29 6.89
C GLU A 219 5.30 2.08 8.21
N GLY A 220 4.59 3.22 8.21
CA GLY A 220 4.27 3.98 9.42
C GLY A 220 5.42 4.81 10.00
N ASP A 221 6.50 5.07 9.25
CA ASP A 221 7.61 5.88 9.73
C ASP A 221 7.49 7.37 9.38
N GLY A 222 8.09 8.23 10.21
CA GLY A 222 8.25 9.68 10.02
C GLY A 222 6.95 10.41 9.67
N LEU A 223 6.67 10.58 8.38
CA LEU A 223 5.50 11.33 7.90
C LEU A 223 4.18 10.62 8.21
N GLY A 224 4.12 9.29 8.14
CA GLY A 224 2.93 8.50 8.46
C GLY A 224 2.50 8.69 9.92
N LYS A 225 3.44 8.62 10.87
CA LYS A 225 3.17 8.87 12.30
C LYS A 225 2.65 10.30 12.53
N LEU A 226 3.22 11.29 11.84
CA LEU A 226 2.74 12.68 11.94
C LEU A 226 1.34 12.85 11.35
N VAL A 227 1.04 12.22 10.22
CA VAL A 227 -0.31 12.23 9.61
C VAL A 227 -1.33 11.65 10.59
N THR A 228 -1.04 10.50 11.20
CA THR A 228 -1.91 9.87 12.20
C THR A 228 -2.09 10.74 13.43
N THR A 229 -0.99 11.33 13.95
CA THR A 229 -1.02 12.24 15.09
C THR A 229 -1.88 13.48 14.82
N VAL A 230 -1.65 14.14 13.67
CA VAL A 230 -2.42 15.31 13.24
C VAL A 230 -3.89 14.97 13.04
N ALA A 231 -4.18 13.83 12.40
CA ALA A 231 -5.55 13.37 12.18
C ALA A 231 -6.31 13.12 13.50
N SER A 232 -5.63 12.56 14.50
CA SER A 232 -6.21 12.29 15.81
C SER A 232 -6.44 13.56 16.63
N LYS A 233 -5.46 14.48 16.64
CA LYS A 233 -5.54 15.74 17.39
C LYS A 233 -6.57 16.71 16.80
N HIS A 234 -6.68 16.78 15.49
CA HIS A 234 -7.44 17.81 14.77
C HIS A 234 -8.65 17.25 14.01
N GLN A 235 -9.24 16.16 14.49
CA GLN A 235 -10.36 15.47 13.82
C GLN A 235 -11.51 16.44 13.45
N GLU A 236 -11.92 17.34 14.38
CA GLU A 236 -13.03 18.27 14.14
C GLU A 236 -12.70 19.28 13.01
N ALA A 237 -11.48 19.80 12.97
CA ALA A 237 -11.03 20.68 11.89
C ALA A 237 -10.95 19.94 10.54
N LEU A 238 -10.51 18.69 10.54
CA LEU A 238 -10.48 17.83 9.36
C LEU A 238 -11.89 17.43 8.90
N ASP A 239 -12.84 17.23 9.81
CA ASP A 239 -14.24 17.02 9.45
C ASP A 239 -14.85 18.26 8.79
N ALA A 240 -14.51 19.46 9.27
CA ALA A 240 -14.89 20.70 8.62
C ALA A 240 -14.27 20.84 7.23
N LEU A 241 -12.98 20.54 7.08
CA LEU A 241 -12.29 20.52 5.79
C LEU A 241 -12.95 19.51 4.83
N HIS A 242 -13.25 18.32 5.30
CA HIS A 242 -13.93 17.30 4.50
C HIS A 242 -15.30 17.78 3.97
N LYS A 243 -16.07 18.45 4.81
CA LYS A 243 -17.36 19.04 4.40
C LYS A 243 -17.20 20.09 3.28
N ILE A 244 -16.10 20.85 3.31
CA ILE A 244 -15.79 21.83 2.26
C ILE A 244 -15.44 21.12 0.93
N LEU A 245 -14.75 19.96 1.00
CA LEU A 245 -14.22 19.28 -0.17
C LEU A 245 -15.15 18.23 -0.78
N THR A 246 -16.15 17.73 -0.03
CA THR A 246 -16.99 16.59 -0.42
C THR A 246 -18.23 16.92 -1.23
N PRO A 247 -18.73 18.16 -1.33
CA PRO A 247 -20.02 18.37 -1.97
C PRO A 247 -20.06 17.95 -3.42
N ASN A 248 -18.92 17.82 -4.13
CA ASN A 248 -18.99 17.71 -5.58
C ASN A 248 -17.76 17.03 -6.23
N ALA A 249 -17.98 16.50 -7.44
CA ALA A 249 -16.97 15.93 -8.31
C ALA A 249 -15.79 16.92 -8.57
N PRO A 250 -14.60 16.42 -8.95
CA PRO A 250 -13.42 17.27 -9.21
C PRO A 250 -13.64 18.45 -10.16
N SER A 251 -14.64 18.35 -11.05
CA SER A 251 -15.01 19.41 -11.99
C SER A 251 -15.71 20.64 -11.37
N SER A 252 -16.17 20.54 -10.12
CA SER A 252 -16.92 21.61 -9.44
C SER A 252 -16.08 22.41 -8.43
N ARG A 253 -14.82 22.03 -8.20
CA ARG A 253 -13.91 22.70 -7.23
C ARG A 253 -13.80 24.23 -7.44
N ALA A 254 -13.82 24.69 -8.67
CA ALA A 254 -13.80 26.13 -8.96
C ALA A 254 -15.05 26.85 -8.48
N LYS A 255 -16.23 26.22 -8.60
CA LYS A 255 -17.52 26.76 -8.09
C LYS A 255 -17.55 26.74 -6.56
N ASP A 256 -17.04 25.69 -5.95
CA ASP A 256 -16.99 25.54 -4.50
C ASP A 256 -16.03 26.57 -3.91
N LEU A 257 -14.87 26.78 -4.55
CA LEU A 257 -13.95 27.84 -4.17
C LEU A 257 -14.57 29.23 -4.32
N ALA A 258 -15.29 29.50 -5.42
CA ALA A 258 -15.98 30.77 -5.62
C ALA A 258 -17.07 30.98 -4.57
N ALA A 259 -17.83 29.94 -4.22
CA ALA A 259 -18.82 29.99 -3.16
C ALA A 259 -18.18 30.24 -1.77
N LEU A 260 -17.01 29.63 -1.53
CA LEU A 260 -16.27 29.80 -0.30
C LEU A 260 -15.74 31.23 -0.11
N VAL A 261 -15.20 31.85 -1.17
CA VAL A 261 -14.60 33.21 -1.12
C VAL A 261 -15.61 34.33 -1.28
N ASN A 262 -16.72 34.09 -1.99
CA ASN A 262 -17.80 35.05 -2.22
C ASN A 262 -19.01 34.82 -1.28
N GLY A 263 -18.95 33.84 -0.41
CA GLY A 263 -20.03 33.48 0.51
C GLY A 263 -20.23 34.46 1.67
N PRO A 264 -21.10 34.10 2.61
CA PRO A 264 -21.44 35.00 3.72
C PRO A 264 -20.19 35.41 4.54
N THR A 265 -20.12 36.67 4.89
CA THR A 265 -19.04 37.26 5.69
C THR A 265 -19.27 36.94 7.18
N GLY A 266 -18.58 35.94 7.71
CA GLY A 266 -18.61 35.59 9.13
C GLY A 266 -17.28 34.94 9.54
N ASN A 267 -17.10 34.75 10.84
CA ASN A 267 -15.88 34.11 11.35
C ASN A 267 -15.71 32.68 10.81
N ASP A 268 -16.79 31.91 10.69
CA ASP A 268 -16.78 30.59 10.12
C ASP A 268 -16.41 30.58 8.62
N ALA A 269 -16.86 31.60 7.86
CA ALA A 269 -16.46 31.72 6.46
C ALA A 269 -14.97 31.97 6.31
N LYS A 270 -14.39 32.84 7.15
CA LYS A 270 -12.94 33.09 7.18
C LYS A 270 -12.17 31.82 7.59
N ALA A 271 -12.65 31.11 8.58
CA ALA A 271 -12.04 29.86 9.05
C ALA A 271 -12.05 28.79 7.92
N ASN A 272 -13.17 28.65 7.20
CA ASN A 272 -13.26 27.75 6.04
C ASN A 272 -12.29 28.14 4.92
N VAL A 273 -12.12 29.42 4.63
CA VAL A 273 -11.12 29.88 3.64
C VAL A 273 -9.71 29.50 4.09
N ARG A 274 -9.36 29.70 5.37
CA ARG A 274 -8.04 29.31 5.92
C ARG A 274 -7.81 27.80 5.83
N LEU A 275 -8.80 26.97 6.17
CA LEU A 275 -8.71 25.51 5.99
C LEU A 275 -8.47 25.12 4.55
N PHE A 276 -9.20 25.73 3.63
CA PHE A 276 -9.01 25.46 2.21
C PHE A 276 -7.63 25.92 1.71
N GLN A 277 -7.14 27.07 2.17
CA GLN A 277 -5.79 27.55 1.86
C GLN A 277 -4.71 26.59 2.36
N LEU A 278 -4.88 26.03 3.55
CA LEU A 278 -3.96 25.04 4.10
C LEU A 278 -3.95 23.76 3.25
N TYR A 279 -5.12 23.27 2.90
CA TYR A 279 -5.28 22.13 1.99
C TYR A 279 -4.65 22.39 0.62
N ALA A 280 -4.94 23.54 0.00
CA ALA A 280 -4.49 23.87 -1.35
C ALA A 280 -2.96 23.93 -1.50
N ARG A 281 -2.25 24.20 -0.40
CA ARG A 281 -0.77 24.22 -0.39
C ARG A 281 -0.15 22.83 -0.48
N ARG A 282 -0.81 21.79 0.08
CA ARG A 282 -0.31 20.42 0.15
C ARG A 282 -1.48 19.41 0.08
N PRO A 283 -2.21 19.33 -1.05
CA PRO A 283 -3.42 18.48 -1.11
C PRO A 283 -3.15 17.02 -0.74
N GLN A 284 -2.02 16.48 -1.20
CA GLN A 284 -1.68 15.06 -1.00
C GLN A 284 -1.57 14.69 0.48
N VAL A 285 -0.85 15.46 1.29
CA VAL A 285 -0.70 15.16 2.72
C VAL A 285 -2.02 15.38 3.47
N TRP A 286 -2.80 16.38 3.09
CA TRP A 286 -4.12 16.60 3.70
C TRP A 286 -5.14 15.53 3.30
N ASP A 287 -5.08 15.02 2.07
CA ASP A 287 -5.91 13.88 1.65
C ASP A 287 -5.62 12.64 2.52
N ARG A 288 -4.36 12.44 2.94
CA ARG A 288 -3.98 11.40 3.91
C ARG A 288 -4.58 11.66 5.29
N CYS A 289 -4.42 12.87 5.82
CA CYS A 289 -5.05 13.25 7.10
C CYS A 289 -6.57 13.04 7.05
N LEU A 290 -7.22 13.37 5.92
CA LEU A 290 -8.66 13.16 5.72
C LEU A 290 -9.05 11.69 5.69
N LYS A 291 -8.18 10.81 5.21
CA LYS A 291 -8.40 9.35 5.27
C LYS A 291 -8.21 8.84 6.71
N GLU A 292 -7.11 9.23 7.35
CA GLU A 292 -6.76 8.80 8.71
C GLU A 292 -7.73 9.33 9.79
N ARG A 293 -8.37 10.50 9.59
CA ARG A 293 -9.35 11.04 10.56
C ARG A 293 -10.46 10.05 10.90
N LYS A 294 -10.78 9.13 9.99
CA LYS A 294 -11.80 8.11 10.20
C LYS A 294 -11.41 7.13 11.30
N PHE A 295 -10.10 6.89 11.44
CA PHE A 295 -9.52 6.02 12.46
C PHE A 295 -9.11 6.77 13.74
N ALA A 296 -9.18 8.10 13.74
CA ALA A 296 -8.77 8.94 14.88
C ALA A 296 -9.42 8.55 16.22
N ARG A 297 -10.67 8.07 16.19
CA ARG A 297 -11.39 7.59 17.37
C ARG A 297 -10.76 6.31 17.93
N PHE A 298 -10.32 5.39 17.06
CA PHE A 298 -9.64 4.17 17.48
C PHE A 298 -8.28 4.47 18.07
N HIS A 299 -7.50 5.36 17.43
CA HIS A 299 -6.24 5.84 17.99
C HIS A 299 -6.42 6.40 19.39
N ARG A 300 -7.43 7.25 19.59
CA ARG A 300 -7.72 7.84 20.91
C ARG A 300 -8.09 6.76 21.92
N ALA A 301 -9.07 5.92 21.61
CA ALA A 301 -9.56 4.91 22.53
C ALA A 301 -8.48 3.86 22.91
N LEU A 302 -7.66 3.45 21.94
CA LEU A 302 -6.59 2.51 22.18
C LEU A 302 -5.39 3.15 22.89
N ASN A 303 -5.01 4.40 22.57
CA ASN A 303 -3.95 5.11 23.30
C ASN A 303 -4.35 5.47 24.75
N GLU A 304 -5.64 5.65 25.04
CA GLU A 304 -6.14 5.82 26.41
C GLU A 304 -6.06 4.52 27.22
N ALA A 305 -6.08 3.37 26.55
CA ALA A 305 -6.10 2.05 27.20
C ALA A 305 -4.72 1.37 27.24
N PHE A 306 -3.79 1.74 26.35
CA PHE A 306 -2.49 1.10 26.17
C PHE A 306 -1.41 2.14 25.88
N ASP A 307 -0.30 2.09 26.64
CA ASP A 307 0.80 3.05 26.52
C ASP A 307 1.80 2.70 25.39
N ASP A 308 1.84 1.44 24.95
CA ASP A 308 2.79 0.85 24.00
C ASP A 308 2.16 0.52 22.63
N LEU A 309 1.19 1.34 22.20
CA LEU A 309 0.46 1.12 20.95
C LEU A 309 1.34 1.40 19.73
N THR A 310 1.43 0.42 18.84
CA THR A 310 2.01 0.54 17.49
C THR A 310 0.92 0.48 16.43
N THR A 311 1.11 1.16 15.30
CA THR A 311 0.08 1.25 14.25
C THR A 311 0.69 1.21 12.87
N ASP A 312 0.01 0.53 11.93
CA ASP A 312 0.31 0.55 10.51
C ASP A 312 -0.95 1.01 9.75
N PRO A 313 -1.04 2.30 9.39
CA PRO A 313 -2.19 2.84 8.68
C PRO A 313 -2.10 2.51 7.18
N ARG A 314 -3.14 1.84 6.66
CA ARG A 314 -3.32 1.58 5.23
C ARG A 314 -4.60 2.25 4.72
N ARG A 315 -4.80 2.31 3.41
CA ARG A 315 -5.85 3.15 2.78
C ARG A 315 -7.28 2.94 3.29
N VAL A 316 -7.71 1.71 3.54
CA VAL A 316 -9.06 1.35 4.01
C VAL A 316 -9.05 0.48 5.25
N ILE A 317 -7.86 0.14 5.73
CA ILE A 317 -7.63 -0.65 6.93
C ILE A 317 -6.51 0.01 7.73
N THR A 318 -6.54 -0.19 9.04
CA THR A 318 -5.44 0.18 9.92
C THR A 318 -5.19 -1.01 10.85
N TYR A 319 -3.92 -1.36 10.99
CA TYR A 319 -3.48 -2.33 11.98
C TYR A 319 -3.10 -1.61 13.27
N PHE A 320 -3.47 -2.22 14.39
CA PHE A 320 -3.09 -1.79 15.73
C PHE A 320 -2.47 -2.96 16.45
N SER A 321 -1.29 -2.76 17.00
CA SER A 321 -0.54 -3.75 17.78
C SER A 321 0.03 -3.11 19.04
N LEU A 322 0.75 -3.89 19.84
CA LEU A 322 1.47 -3.41 21.02
C LEU A 322 2.95 -3.79 20.88
N GLU A 323 3.86 -2.92 21.33
CA GLU A 323 5.31 -3.22 21.40
C GLU A 323 5.56 -4.51 22.21
N ALA A 324 4.72 -4.76 23.22
CA ALA A 324 4.78 -6.00 24.01
C ALA A 324 4.67 -7.28 23.18
N PHE A 325 4.08 -7.23 21.96
CA PHE A 325 3.97 -8.39 21.06
C PHE A 325 5.21 -8.57 20.17
N GLU A 326 6.09 -7.56 20.07
CA GLU A 326 7.32 -7.63 19.25
C GLU A 326 8.28 -8.72 19.74
N ARG A 327 8.22 -9.08 21.03
CA ARG A 327 9.00 -10.20 21.59
C ARG A 327 8.78 -11.54 20.91
N PHE A 328 7.65 -11.71 20.20
CA PHE A 328 7.32 -12.93 19.46
C PHE A 328 7.81 -12.87 18.00
N LEU A 329 8.18 -11.68 17.50
CA LEU A 329 8.61 -11.51 16.12
C LEU A 329 9.92 -12.23 15.85
N ASP A 330 10.04 -12.76 14.64
CA ASP A 330 11.28 -13.24 14.10
C ASP A 330 11.99 -12.04 13.41
N PRO A 331 13.14 -11.58 13.96
CA PRO A 331 13.84 -10.41 13.45
C PRO A 331 14.36 -10.59 12.02
N ASP A 332 14.50 -11.82 11.55
CA ASP A 332 15.02 -12.13 10.22
C ASP A 332 13.94 -12.07 9.12
N LEU A 333 12.65 -12.00 9.50
CA LEU A 333 11.53 -12.06 8.55
C LEU A 333 11.00 -10.68 8.10
N GLY A 334 11.45 -9.58 8.71
CA GLY A 334 11.10 -8.21 8.32
C GLY A 334 9.61 -7.87 8.41
N THR A 335 8.84 -8.62 9.19
CA THR A 335 7.39 -8.46 9.34
C THR A 335 7.03 -7.54 10.50
N LEU A 336 5.91 -6.80 10.40
CA LEU A 336 5.57 -5.74 11.35
C LEU A 336 4.90 -6.23 12.64
N PHE A 337 4.13 -7.35 12.60
CA PHE A 337 3.30 -7.76 13.74
C PHE A 337 3.28 -9.26 13.97
N ALA A 338 3.43 -9.70 15.22
CA ALA A 338 3.13 -11.07 15.64
C ALA A 338 1.63 -11.25 15.96
N ALA A 339 1.00 -10.21 16.51
CA ALA A 339 -0.42 -10.15 16.79
C ALA A 339 -0.93 -8.72 16.58
N ALA A 340 -2.12 -8.56 16.00
CA ALA A 340 -2.67 -7.24 15.74
C ALA A 340 -4.21 -7.25 15.65
N LEU A 341 -4.82 -6.08 15.83
CA LEU A 341 -6.16 -5.78 15.36
C LEU A 341 -6.08 -5.25 13.94
N LEU A 342 -6.92 -5.76 13.06
CA LEU A 342 -7.21 -5.15 11.76
C LEU A 342 -8.56 -4.46 11.86
N ILE A 343 -8.57 -3.15 11.69
CA ILE A 343 -9.78 -2.34 11.64
C ILE A 343 -10.03 -1.93 10.20
N ARG A 344 -11.14 -2.40 9.64
CA ARG A 344 -11.56 -2.11 8.26
C ARG A 344 -12.78 -1.20 8.26
N GLN A 345 -12.74 -0.16 7.44
CA GLN A 345 -13.91 0.66 7.17
C GLN A 345 -14.81 0.00 6.12
N GLU A 346 -16.11 -0.09 6.41
CA GLU A 346 -17.17 -0.60 5.54
C GLU A 346 -18.28 0.46 5.44
N GLY A 347 -18.18 1.39 4.49
CA GLY A 347 -19.07 2.56 4.43
C GLY A 347 -18.92 3.46 5.66
N ASP A 348 -20.02 3.67 6.40
CA ASP A 348 -20.02 4.43 7.66
C ASP A 348 -19.78 3.56 8.91
N HIS A 349 -19.55 2.26 8.74
CA HIS A 349 -19.33 1.28 9.78
C HIS A 349 -17.90 0.77 9.76
N PHE A 350 -17.52 0.03 10.79
CA PHE A 350 -16.22 -0.58 10.93
C PHE A 350 -16.32 -2.02 11.36
N ARG A 351 -15.43 -2.86 10.81
CA ARG A 351 -15.23 -4.23 11.23
C ARG A 351 -13.87 -4.35 11.91
N ILE A 352 -13.85 -5.00 13.06
CA ILE A 352 -12.66 -5.22 13.87
C ILE A 352 -12.40 -6.72 13.95
N ASN A 353 -11.21 -7.12 13.54
CA ASN A 353 -10.76 -8.49 13.66
C ASN A 353 -9.42 -8.52 14.39
N SER A 354 -9.23 -9.51 15.26
CA SER A 354 -7.92 -9.75 15.88
C SER A 354 -7.26 -11.00 15.29
N TYR A 355 -5.95 -10.89 15.07
CA TYR A 355 -5.13 -11.89 14.39
C TYR A 355 -3.87 -12.22 15.16
N ILE A 356 -3.37 -13.45 14.99
CA ILE A 356 -2.00 -13.87 15.27
C ILE A 356 -1.38 -14.29 13.94
N TYR A 357 -0.21 -13.72 13.61
CA TYR A 357 0.50 -13.91 12.35
C TYR A 357 1.65 -14.90 12.53
N LEU A 358 1.44 -16.19 12.22
CA LEU A 358 2.44 -17.23 12.41
C LEU A 358 3.69 -17.07 11.55
N ASN A 359 3.51 -16.53 10.34
CA ASN A 359 4.65 -16.30 9.43
C ASN A 359 5.60 -15.21 9.92
N SER A 360 5.13 -14.39 10.86
CA SER A 360 5.92 -13.31 11.48
C SER A 360 6.60 -13.72 12.78
N VAL A 361 6.32 -14.95 13.26
CA VAL A 361 6.69 -15.37 14.62
C VAL A 361 7.92 -16.27 14.59
N HIS A 362 8.85 -16.01 15.53
CA HIS A 362 10.01 -16.86 15.75
C HIS A 362 9.61 -18.31 16.02
N VAL A 363 10.35 -19.26 15.46
CA VAL A 363 10.00 -20.69 15.44
C VAL A 363 9.65 -21.27 16.82
N GLN A 364 10.32 -20.80 17.86
CA GLN A 364 10.09 -21.27 19.25
C GLN A 364 8.71 -20.95 19.80
N TYR A 365 8.04 -19.92 19.30
CA TYR A 365 6.69 -19.51 19.74
C TYR A 365 5.56 -20.03 18.85
N ARG A 366 5.87 -20.62 17.68
CA ARG A 366 4.85 -21.03 16.71
C ARG A 366 3.91 -22.09 17.27
N GLU A 367 4.44 -23.19 17.81
CA GLU A 367 3.62 -24.27 18.38
C GLU A 367 2.74 -23.79 19.53
N PRO A 368 3.27 -23.11 20.58
CA PRO A 368 2.45 -22.57 21.65
C PRO A 368 1.35 -21.61 21.17
N LEU A 369 1.65 -20.75 20.20
CA LEU A 369 0.67 -19.82 19.64
C LEU A 369 -0.41 -20.53 18.84
N ILE A 370 -0.07 -21.60 18.11
CA ILE A 370 -1.04 -22.44 17.39
C ILE A 370 -2.01 -23.10 18.38
N GLU A 371 -1.51 -23.64 19.48
CA GLU A 371 -2.36 -24.28 20.51
C GLU A 371 -3.33 -23.27 21.12
N ILE A 372 -2.82 -22.10 21.54
CA ILE A 372 -3.62 -21.02 22.12
C ILE A 372 -4.67 -20.52 21.12
N ALA A 373 -4.26 -20.26 19.89
CA ALA A 373 -5.15 -19.78 18.84
C ALA A 373 -6.26 -20.80 18.54
N ASN A 374 -5.93 -22.09 18.44
CA ASN A 374 -6.92 -23.15 18.21
C ASN A 374 -7.89 -23.29 19.38
N ALA A 375 -7.43 -23.23 20.62
CA ALA A 375 -8.26 -23.29 21.81
C ALA A 375 -9.26 -22.12 21.86
N GLU A 376 -8.78 -20.88 21.60
CA GLU A 376 -9.62 -19.68 21.60
C GLU A 376 -10.63 -19.70 20.44
N ARG A 377 -10.22 -20.13 19.25
CA ARG A 377 -11.13 -20.30 18.10
C ARG A 377 -12.21 -21.33 18.37
N ALA A 378 -11.86 -22.48 18.95
CA ALA A 378 -12.83 -23.49 19.35
C ALA A 378 -13.84 -22.94 20.36
N ARG A 379 -13.37 -22.19 21.35
CA ARG A 379 -14.22 -21.51 22.35
C ARG A 379 -15.21 -20.53 21.71
N ARG A 380 -14.80 -19.84 20.63
CA ARG A 380 -15.61 -18.84 19.91
C ARG A 380 -16.39 -19.40 18.73
N GLY A 381 -16.26 -20.67 18.41
CA GLY A 381 -16.92 -21.29 17.25
C GLY A 381 -16.41 -20.80 15.90
N ILE A 382 -15.18 -20.27 15.82
CA ILE A 382 -14.55 -19.79 14.58
C ILE A 382 -14.04 -21.02 13.81
N ARG A 383 -14.59 -21.28 12.63
CA ARG A 383 -14.17 -22.39 11.76
C ARG A 383 -12.80 -22.11 11.13
N LYS A 384 -12.02 -23.17 10.90
CA LYS A 384 -10.80 -23.10 10.06
C LYS A 384 -11.14 -22.60 8.67
N THR A 385 -10.29 -21.72 8.12
CA THR A 385 -10.36 -21.29 6.73
C THR A 385 -9.11 -21.78 6.00
N SER A 386 -9.13 -21.79 4.69
CA SER A 386 -7.96 -22.16 3.86
C SER A 386 -6.75 -21.21 4.00
N GLN A 387 -6.92 -20.10 4.69
CA GLN A 387 -5.87 -19.11 4.97
C GLN A 387 -5.15 -19.36 6.32
N ASP A 388 -5.45 -20.45 7.01
CA ASP A 388 -4.89 -20.74 8.33
C ASP A 388 -3.38 -21.07 8.34
N ASP A 389 -2.74 -21.15 7.18
CA ASP A 389 -1.31 -21.46 7.09
C ASP A 389 -0.38 -20.27 7.40
N GLY A 390 -0.88 -19.05 7.36
CA GLY A 390 -0.11 -17.83 7.62
C GLY A 390 -0.56 -17.00 8.81
N TYR A 391 -1.85 -17.02 9.15
CA TYR A 391 -2.40 -16.30 10.29
C TYR A 391 -3.67 -16.93 10.87
N PHE A 392 -3.91 -16.70 12.15
CA PHE A 392 -5.11 -17.12 12.86
C PHE A 392 -6.02 -15.95 13.18
N THR A 393 -7.25 -15.98 12.72
CA THR A 393 -8.29 -15.09 13.23
C THR A 393 -8.71 -15.51 14.62
N ILE A 394 -8.54 -14.66 15.62
CA ILE A 394 -8.87 -14.93 17.02
C ILE A 394 -10.29 -14.47 17.36
N ARG A 395 -10.68 -13.29 16.88
CA ARG A 395 -12.01 -12.75 17.05
C ARG A 395 -12.42 -11.95 15.82
N ARG A 396 -13.71 -11.99 15.48
CA ARG A 396 -14.31 -11.16 14.41
C ARG A 396 -15.47 -10.39 15.00
N SER A 397 -15.60 -9.10 14.65
CA SER A 397 -16.81 -8.33 14.92
C SER A 397 -17.78 -8.42 13.75
N GLU A 398 -19.04 -8.08 14.00
CA GLU A 398 -19.94 -7.60 12.96
C GLU A 398 -19.52 -6.21 12.50
N SER A 399 -20.16 -5.69 11.45
CA SER A 399 -19.97 -4.29 11.03
C SER A 399 -20.65 -3.37 12.04
N LEU A 400 -19.89 -2.54 12.73
CA LEU A 400 -20.32 -1.74 13.88
C LEU A 400 -20.28 -0.24 13.58
N PRO A 401 -21.19 0.57 14.11
CA PRO A 401 -21.10 2.02 14.04
C PRO A 401 -19.86 2.52 14.84
N PRO A 402 -19.28 3.67 14.47
CA PRO A 402 -17.96 4.11 14.95
C PRO A 402 -17.74 4.09 16.48
N ALA A 403 -18.76 4.47 17.26
CA ALA A 403 -18.63 4.48 18.74
C ALA A 403 -18.54 3.07 19.33
N LYS A 404 -19.40 2.14 18.86
CA LYS A 404 -19.37 0.75 19.32
C LYS A 404 -18.11 0.03 18.82
N ALA A 405 -17.67 0.35 17.62
CA ALA A 405 -16.46 -0.21 17.03
C ALA A 405 -15.21 0.15 17.83
N ALA A 406 -15.10 1.39 18.35
CA ALA A 406 -13.98 1.79 19.19
C ALA A 406 -13.94 1.02 20.52
N THR A 407 -15.09 0.83 21.17
CA THR A 407 -15.19 0.00 22.39
C THR A 407 -14.81 -1.46 22.08
N GLU A 408 -15.32 -2.03 20.98
CA GLU A 408 -15.00 -3.38 20.55
C GLU A 408 -13.50 -3.55 20.27
N ALA A 409 -12.83 -2.53 19.66
CA ALA A 409 -11.39 -2.57 19.42
C ALA A 409 -10.59 -2.68 20.74
N VAL A 410 -10.93 -1.89 21.74
CA VAL A 410 -10.30 -1.94 23.08
C VAL A 410 -10.53 -3.32 23.73
N GLU A 411 -11.75 -3.85 23.66
CA GLU A 411 -12.06 -5.17 24.21
C GLU A 411 -11.30 -6.30 23.51
N GLN A 412 -11.17 -6.21 22.18
CA GLN A 412 -10.41 -7.22 21.41
C GLN A 412 -8.91 -7.13 21.72
N MET A 413 -8.36 -5.94 21.90
CA MET A 413 -6.95 -5.78 22.27
C MET A 413 -6.70 -6.33 23.69
N HIS A 414 -7.54 -6.02 24.66
CA HIS A 414 -7.46 -6.65 25.99
C HIS A 414 -7.53 -8.18 25.93
N SER A 415 -8.36 -8.71 25.05
CA SER A 415 -8.47 -10.16 24.84
C SER A 415 -7.18 -10.75 24.28
N LEU A 416 -6.52 -10.06 23.32
CA LEU A 416 -5.21 -10.47 22.79
C LEU A 416 -4.13 -10.43 23.87
N VAL A 417 -4.07 -9.34 24.65
CA VAL A 417 -3.11 -9.21 25.76
C VAL A 417 -3.29 -10.35 26.75
N ALA A 418 -4.53 -10.62 27.18
CA ALA A 418 -4.82 -11.70 28.13
C ALA A 418 -4.45 -13.07 27.57
N LEU A 419 -4.67 -13.29 26.26
CA LEU A 419 -4.38 -14.54 25.58
C LEU A 419 -2.87 -14.83 25.48
N LEU A 420 -2.07 -13.78 25.29
CA LEU A 420 -0.62 -13.86 25.04
C LEU A 420 0.24 -13.62 26.29
N LYS A 421 -0.39 -13.31 27.44
CA LYS A 421 0.29 -12.91 28.68
C LYS A 421 1.23 -13.98 29.24
N ASP A 422 0.81 -15.24 29.18
CA ASP A 422 1.49 -16.38 29.84
C ASP A 422 2.52 -17.07 28.95
N LEU A 423 2.75 -16.55 27.73
CA LEU A 423 3.82 -17.00 26.85
C LEU A 423 5.13 -16.30 27.21
N HIS A 424 6.05 -17.07 27.77
CA HIS A 424 7.39 -16.63 28.17
C HIS A 424 8.46 -17.03 27.16
#